data_e89f5bb5340c94e9992e7e86da4ba526
#
_entry.id   e89f5bb5340c94e9992e7e86da4ba526
#
_cell.length_a   1.000
_cell.length_b   1.000
_cell.length_c   1.000
_cell.angle_alpha   90.00
_cell.angle_beta   90.00
_cell.angle_gamma   90.00
#
_symmetry.space_group_name_H-M   'P 1'
#
loop_
_entity.id
_entity.type
_entity.pdbx_description
1 polymer ?
#
loop_
_entity_poly.entity_id
_entity_poly.type
_entity_poly.pdbx_seq_one_letter_code
_entity_poly.pdbx_strand_id
1 'polypeptide(L)'
;MWVHDRAASSSLHTTATVLGTTAQVFQYSGTHGYLAISALWAYEGRVVEFGAPVRSMAQFKAELGALRRVDPNTWLRALPPSVIKTAARAATIRRMLAGIPLPPGFRVSQIRGRALIKDRYQLGAAVTGTVACMWFADWSHARANGDRRAVDKAVAAMATAPRWPILREMESKGDWPAILIGYARAMPRGRLYGRPLMRLVWGTLGCGQLGAKALSR
;
A
#
# COMPACT_ATOMS: atom_id res chain seq x y z
N MET A 1 -23.50 -0.91 -11.59
CA MET A 1 -22.24 -0.30 -12.05
C MET A 1 -21.04 -1.22 -11.83
N TRP A 2 -20.66 -1.62 -10.62
CA TRP A 2 -19.48 -2.50 -10.36
C TRP A 2 -19.48 -3.88 -11.04
N VAL A 3 -20.64 -4.54 -11.13
CA VAL A 3 -20.76 -5.87 -11.77
C VAL A 3 -20.54 -5.78 -13.28
N HIS A 4 -21.05 -4.73 -13.93
CA HIS A 4 -20.90 -4.54 -15.38
C HIS A 4 -19.43 -4.30 -15.78
N ASP A 5 -18.70 -3.47 -15.05
CA ASP A 5 -17.29 -3.17 -15.33
C ASP A 5 -16.40 -4.43 -15.16
N ARG A 6 -16.73 -5.28 -14.18
CA ARG A 6 -16.01 -6.54 -13.94
C ARG A 6 -16.33 -7.59 -14.99
N ALA A 7 -17.56 -7.71 -15.43
CA ALA A 7 -17.97 -8.65 -16.47
C ALA A 7 -17.30 -8.34 -17.82
N ALA A 8 -17.15 -7.06 -18.17
CA ALA A 8 -16.50 -6.64 -19.42
C ALA A 8 -15.00 -7.00 -19.49
N SER A 9 -14.32 -7.15 -18.36
CA SER A 9 -12.89 -7.47 -18.29
C SER A 9 -12.59 -8.92 -17.90
N SER A 10 -13.63 -9.74 -17.61
CA SER A 10 -13.45 -11.14 -17.22
C SER A 10 -13.47 -12.09 -18.43
N SER A 11 -12.70 -13.17 -18.35
CA SER A 11 -12.72 -14.27 -19.35
C SER A 11 -13.86 -15.27 -19.12
N LEU A 12 -14.41 -15.30 -17.91
CA LEU A 12 -15.55 -16.14 -17.52
C LEU A 12 -16.38 -15.40 -16.47
N HIS A 13 -17.72 -15.44 -16.64
CA HIS A 13 -18.68 -14.96 -15.67
C HIS A 13 -19.66 -16.08 -15.31
N THR A 14 -19.78 -16.41 -14.04
CA THR A 14 -20.67 -17.47 -13.53
C THR A 14 -21.21 -17.08 -12.14
N THR A 15 -21.94 -17.98 -11.51
CA THR A 15 -22.47 -17.77 -10.14
C THR A 15 -22.01 -18.87 -9.18
N ALA A 16 -22.04 -18.57 -7.90
CA ALA A 16 -21.84 -19.53 -6.81
C ALA A 16 -22.68 -19.13 -5.59
N THR A 17 -22.97 -20.08 -4.72
CA THR A 17 -23.63 -19.79 -3.44
C THR A 17 -22.57 -19.55 -2.36
N VAL A 18 -22.73 -18.45 -1.59
CA VAL A 18 -21.90 -18.10 -0.44
C VAL A 18 -22.76 -17.56 0.69
N LEU A 19 -22.63 -18.11 1.88
CA LEU A 19 -23.41 -17.72 3.08
C LEU A 19 -24.92 -17.59 2.81
N GLY A 20 -25.47 -18.51 2.00
CA GLY A 20 -26.88 -18.52 1.62
C GLY A 20 -27.28 -17.48 0.55
N THR A 21 -26.34 -16.76 -0.04
CA THR A 21 -26.59 -15.72 -1.06
C THR A 21 -25.92 -16.09 -2.37
N THR A 22 -26.48 -15.65 -3.50
CA THR A 22 -25.85 -15.81 -4.82
C THR A 22 -24.76 -14.78 -5.03
N ALA A 23 -23.54 -15.25 -5.27
CA ALA A 23 -22.40 -14.42 -5.66
C ALA A 23 -22.20 -14.46 -7.19
N GLN A 24 -21.83 -13.31 -7.77
CA GLN A 24 -21.32 -13.23 -9.15
C GLN A 24 -19.84 -13.55 -9.13
N VAL A 25 -19.40 -14.50 -9.95
CA VAL A 25 -18.01 -14.97 -9.97
C VAL A 25 -17.37 -14.60 -11.31
N PHE A 26 -16.22 -13.96 -11.25
CA PHE A 26 -15.46 -13.46 -12.39
C PHE A 26 -14.08 -14.09 -12.41
N GLN A 27 -13.66 -14.60 -13.55
CA GLN A 27 -12.31 -15.10 -13.76
C GLN A 27 -11.57 -14.15 -14.70
N TYR A 28 -10.34 -13.83 -14.33
CA TYR A 28 -9.42 -13.01 -15.11
C TYR A 28 -8.20 -13.84 -15.52
N SER A 29 -7.45 -13.31 -16.49
CA SER A 29 -6.16 -13.90 -16.84
C SER A 29 -5.23 -13.86 -15.63
N GLY A 30 -4.73 -15.01 -15.25
CA GLY A 30 -3.79 -15.16 -14.16
C GLY A 30 -2.34 -15.19 -14.66
N THR A 31 -1.40 -15.25 -13.73
CA THR A 31 0.04 -15.38 -14.01
C THR A 31 0.63 -16.58 -13.29
N HIS A 32 1.73 -17.14 -13.84
CA HIS A 32 2.47 -18.23 -13.19
C HIS A 32 1.63 -19.48 -12.87
N GLY A 33 0.65 -19.82 -13.72
CA GLY A 33 -0.20 -21.01 -13.55
C GLY A 33 -1.32 -20.86 -12.52
N TYR A 34 -1.56 -19.63 -12.02
CA TYR A 34 -2.71 -19.31 -11.19
C TYR A 34 -3.77 -18.56 -11.99
N LEU A 35 -5.04 -18.80 -11.63
CA LEU A 35 -6.18 -18.02 -12.09
C LEU A 35 -6.45 -16.92 -11.06
N ALA A 36 -6.71 -15.70 -11.52
CA ALA A 36 -7.22 -14.63 -10.70
C ALA A 36 -8.76 -14.70 -10.74
N ILE A 37 -9.39 -15.07 -9.63
CA ILE A 37 -10.84 -15.20 -9.55
C ILE A 37 -11.36 -14.33 -8.42
N SER A 38 -12.48 -13.62 -8.64
CA SER A 38 -13.20 -12.90 -7.59
C SER A 38 -14.69 -13.23 -7.59
N ALA A 39 -15.29 -13.24 -6.42
CA ALA A 39 -16.73 -13.36 -6.22
C ALA A 39 -17.25 -12.10 -5.53
N LEU A 40 -18.37 -11.55 -6.03
CA LEU A 40 -19.06 -10.39 -5.47
C LEU A 40 -20.49 -10.76 -5.09
N TRP A 41 -20.92 -10.37 -3.89
CA TRP A 41 -22.30 -10.56 -3.46
C TRP A 41 -22.77 -9.43 -2.54
N ALA A 42 -24.07 -9.20 -2.49
CA ALA A 42 -24.68 -8.29 -1.54
C ALA A 42 -24.76 -8.95 -0.16
N TYR A 43 -24.35 -8.24 0.87
CA TYR A 43 -24.43 -8.70 2.25
C TYR A 43 -24.67 -7.52 3.21
N GLU A 44 -25.76 -7.55 3.93
CA GLU A 44 -26.17 -6.51 4.91
C GLU A 44 -26.01 -5.06 4.36
N GLY A 45 -26.56 -4.82 3.15
CA GLY A 45 -26.54 -3.50 2.50
C GLY A 45 -25.15 -3.07 1.95
N ARG A 46 -24.19 -3.98 1.91
CA ARG A 46 -22.84 -3.76 1.35
C ARG A 46 -22.56 -4.74 0.22
N VAL A 47 -21.60 -4.40 -0.62
CA VAL A 47 -21.01 -5.35 -1.56
C VAL A 47 -19.77 -5.92 -0.93
N VAL A 48 -19.71 -7.24 -0.84
CA VAL A 48 -18.54 -7.99 -0.38
C VAL A 48 -17.83 -8.58 -1.59
N GLU A 49 -16.53 -8.46 -1.64
CA GLU A 49 -15.67 -9.10 -2.63
C GLU A 49 -14.74 -10.09 -1.93
N PHE A 50 -14.69 -11.31 -2.45
CA PHE A 50 -13.69 -12.32 -2.11
C PHE A 50 -12.87 -12.64 -3.37
N GLY A 51 -11.57 -12.47 -3.29
CA GLY A 51 -10.64 -12.77 -4.39
C GLY A 51 -9.50 -13.65 -3.92
N ALA A 52 -9.12 -14.62 -4.74
CA ALA A 52 -7.99 -15.49 -4.46
C ALA A 52 -7.23 -15.87 -5.75
N PRO A 53 -5.89 -15.95 -5.72
CA PRO A 53 -5.12 -16.63 -6.74
C PRO A 53 -5.22 -18.14 -6.49
N VAL A 54 -5.89 -18.85 -7.39
CA VAL A 54 -6.15 -20.29 -7.26
C VAL A 54 -5.69 -21.05 -8.50
N ARG A 55 -5.52 -22.36 -8.41
CA ARG A 55 -5.13 -23.19 -9.57
C ARG A 55 -6.33 -23.65 -10.39
N SER A 56 -7.54 -23.60 -9.84
CA SER A 56 -8.75 -24.00 -10.56
C SER A 56 -10.00 -23.32 -10.00
N MET A 57 -11.06 -23.25 -10.81
CA MET A 57 -12.39 -22.81 -10.39
C MET A 57 -12.96 -23.69 -9.28
N ALA A 58 -12.69 -25.00 -9.32
CA ALA A 58 -13.13 -25.93 -8.27
C ALA A 58 -12.53 -25.59 -6.91
N GLN A 59 -11.22 -25.29 -6.86
CA GLN A 59 -10.54 -24.81 -5.66
C GLN A 59 -11.18 -23.51 -5.16
N PHE A 60 -11.40 -22.54 -6.05
CA PHE A 60 -12.03 -21.27 -5.66
C PHE A 60 -13.43 -21.47 -5.05
N LYS A 61 -14.26 -22.30 -5.67
CA LYS A 61 -15.60 -22.62 -5.16
C LYS A 61 -15.54 -23.32 -3.79
N ALA A 62 -14.57 -24.19 -3.58
CA ALA A 62 -14.37 -24.85 -2.29
C ALA A 62 -13.98 -23.84 -1.19
N GLU A 63 -13.04 -22.93 -1.48
CA GLU A 63 -12.64 -21.84 -0.56
C GLU A 63 -13.81 -20.89 -0.27
N LEU A 64 -14.58 -20.50 -1.31
CA LEU A 64 -15.76 -19.66 -1.16
C LEU A 64 -16.84 -20.33 -0.29
N GLY A 65 -17.10 -21.61 -0.49
CA GLY A 65 -18.03 -22.40 0.30
C GLY A 65 -17.60 -22.65 1.75
N ALA A 66 -16.29 -22.54 2.03
CA ALA A 66 -15.72 -22.65 3.36
C ALA A 66 -15.85 -21.35 4.19
N LEU A 67 -16.25 -20.23 3.59
CA LEU A 67 -16.43 -18.97 4.31
C LEU A 67 -17.46 -19.12 5.43
N ARG A 68 -17.15 -18.53 6.57
CA ARG A 68 -18.03 -18.48 7.74
C ARG A 68 -18.07 -17.07 8.30
N ARG A 69 -19.23 -16.69 8.78
CA ARG A 69 -19.35 -15.48 9.59
C ARG A 69 -18.76 -15.74 10.97
N VAL A 70 -17.88 -14.87 11.39
CA VAL A 70 -17.30 -14.90 12.73
C VAL A 70 -17.38 -13.51 13.35
N ASP A 71 -17.34 -13.42 14.66
CA ASP A 71 -17.23 -12.14 15.36
C ASP A 71 -15.83 -11.50 15.14
N PRO A 72 -15.70 -10.17 15.28
CA PRO A 72 -14.44 -9.48 15.05
C PRO A 72 -13.27 -10.00 15.92
N ASN A 73 -13.53 -10.43 17.16
CA ASN A 73 -12.47 -10.92 18.04
C ASN A 73 -11.95 -12.29 17.59
N THR A 74 -12.84 -13.17 17.16
CA THR A 74 -12.47 -14.47 16.57
C THR A 74 -11.63 -14.26 15.30
N TRP A 75 -12.05 -13.36 14.41
CA TRP A 75 -11.29 -12.99 13.23
C TRP A 75 -9.92 -12.41 13.58
N LEU A 76 -9.84 -11.45 14.51
CA LEU A 76 -8.57 -10.85 14.95
C LEU A 76 -7.62 -11.88 15.57
N ARG A 77 -8.14 -12.89 16.28
CA ARG A 77 -7.30 -13.98 16.81
C ARG A 77 -6.75 -14.89 15.73
N ALA A 78 -7.53 -15.15 14.69
CA ALA A 78 -7.14 -16.01 13.56
C ALA A 78 -6.13 -15.36 12.60
N LEU A 79 -5.89 -14.05 12.69
CA LEU A 79 -4.91 -13.36 11.84
C LEU A 79 -3.51 -13.95 12.04
N PRO A 80 -2.74 -14.15 10.94
CA PRO A 80 -1.37 -14.64 11.02
C PRO A 80 -0.50 -13.81 11.96
N PRO A 81 0.53 -14.39 12.59
CA PRO A 81 1.46 -13.67 13.46
C PRO A 81 2.21 -12.53 12.74
N SER A 82 2.35 -12.60 11.42
CA SER A 82 2.94 -11.55 10.59
C SER A 82 2.11 -10.26 10.55
N VAL A 83 0.81 -10.35 10.87
CA VAL A 83 -0.10 -9.20 10.87
C VAL A 83 0.02 -8.40 12.15
N ILE A 84 0.21 -7.09 12.00
CA ILE A 84 0.34 -6.17 13.13
C ILE A 84 -1.04 -5.82 13.66
N LYS A 85 -1.37 -6.34 14.83
CA LYS A 85 -2.62 -6.07 15.53
C LYS A 85 -2.70 -4.61 15.98
N THR A 86 -3.91 -4.07 16.06
CA THR A 86 -4.16 -2.65 16.37
C THR A 86 -3.46 -2.19 17.65
N ALA A 87 -3.48 -2.99 18.71
CA ALA A 87 -2.84 -2.66 19.99
C ALA A 87 -1.31 -2.49 19.88
N ALA A 88 -0.64 -3.25 19.02
CA ALA A 88 0.81 -3.19 18.83
C ALA A 88 1.25 -2.12 17.82
N ARG A 89 0.31 -1.57 17.04
CA ARG A 89 0.63 -0.73 15.88
C ARG A 89 1.39 0.54 16.23
N ALA A 90 0.93 1.28 17.23
CA ALA A 90 1.58 2.55 17.60
C ALA A 90 3.04 2.34 18.04
N ALA A 91 3.29 1.31 18.84
CA ALA A 91 4.65 0.95 19.26
C ALA A 91 5.51 0.48 18.07
N THR A 92 4.92 -0.27 17.14
CA THR A 92 5.60 -0.74 15.93
C THR A 92 5.97 0.43 15.01
N ILE A 93 5.05 1.38 14.78
CA ILE A 93 5.35 2.58 13.99
C ILE A 93 6.49 3.38 14.62
N ARG A 94 6.50 3.60 15.94
CA ARG A 94 7.60 4.30 16.61
C ARG A 94 8.94 3.61 16.39
N ARG A 95 8.99 2.28 16.48
CA ARG A 95 10.22 1.51 16.19
C ARG A 95 10.63 1.63 14.72
N MET A 96 9.69 1.61 13.78
CA MET A 96 9.99 1.78 12.35
C MET A 96 10.54 3.16 12.01
N LEU A 97 10.13 4.20 12.74
CA LEU A 97 10.62 5.57 12.56
C LEU A 97 12.01 5.81 13.19
N ALA A 98 12.48 4.90 14.04
CA ALA A 98 13.79 5.04 14.66
C ALA A 98 14.90 5.08 13.60
N GLY A 99 15.79 6.09 13.69
CA GLY A 99 16.89 6.28 12.75
C GLY A 99 16.48 6.84 11.37
N ILE A 100 15.23 7.28 11.21
CA ILE A 100 14.75 7.95 10.00
C ILE A 100 14.71 9.46 10.25
N PRO A 101 15.39 10.29 9.44
CA PRO A 101 15.22 11.75 9.50
C PRO A 101 13.78 12.13 9.16
N LEU A 102 13.09 12.78 10.11
CA LEU A 102 11.70 13.17 9.90
C LEU A 102 11.62 14.58 9.30
N PRO A 103 10.74 14.81 8.32
CA PRO A 103 10.52 16.13 7.74
C PRO A 103 9.86 17.10 8.76
N PRO A 104 10.04 18.41 8.59
CA PRO A 104 9.37 19.38 9.40
C PRO A 104 7.85 19.17 9.44
N GLY A 105 7.25 19.25 10.61
CA GLY A 105 5.80 19.08 10.78
C GLY A 105 5.28 17.66 10.61
N PHE A 106 6.15 16.64 10.51
CA PHE A 106 5.72 15.23 10.47
C PHE A 106 4.93 14.85 11.73
N ARG A 107 3.81 14.19 11.52
CA ARG A 107 2.98 13.59 12.57
C ARG A 107 2.62 12.16 12.20
N VAL A 108 2.66 11.26 13.17
CA VAL A 108 2.27 9.84 12.99
C VAL A 108 0.84 9.71 12.44
N SER A 109 -0.03 10.67 12.75
CA SER A 109 -1.40 10.73 12.21
C SER A 109 -1.46 10.83 10.68
N GLN A 110 -0.41 11.29 10.02
CA GLN A 110 -0.31 11.41 8.56
C GLN A 110 0.03 10.10 7.87
N ILE A 111 0.48 9.07 8.62
CA ILE A 111 0.77 7.76 8.05
C ILE A 111 -0.51 7.15 7.49
N ARG A 112 -0.49 6.86 6.18
CA ARG A 112 -1.65 6.38 5.45
C ARG A 112 -2.03 4.95 5.78
N GLY A 113 -3.32 4.67 5.69
CA GLY A 113 -3.83 3.34 5.96
C GLY A 113 -3.45 2.81 7.34
N ARG A 114 -3.09 3.71 8.28
CA ARG A 114 -2.74 3.33 9.65
C ARG A 114 -3.88 2.60 10.37
N ALA A 115 -5.11 2.83 9.96
CA ALA A 115 -6.28 2.14 10.50
C ALA A 115 -6.50 0.77 9.88
N LEU A 116 -5.89 0.49 8.72
CA LEU A 116 -6.02 -0.80 8.04
C LEU A 116 -5.13 -1.85 8.69
N ILE A 117 -5.59 -3.08 8.66
CA ILE A 117 -4.79 -4.24 9.06
C ILE A 117 -3.72 -4.45 8.00
N LYS A 118 -2.48 -4.55 8.45
CA LYS A 118 -1.30 -4.66 7.60
C LYS A 118 -0.31 -5.63 8.21
N ASP A 119 0.41 -6.33 7.37
CA ASP A 119 1.64 -6.99 7.78
C ASP A 119 2.76 -5.96 8.00
N ARG A 120 3.91 -6.45 8.45
CA ARG A 120 5.04 -5.60 8.77
C ARG A 120 5.65 -4.92 7.53
N TYR A 121 5.67 -5.59 6.37
CA TYR A 121 6.14 -5.01 5.11
C TYR A 121 5.23 -3.86 4.64
N GLN A 122 3.93 -4.11 4.59
CA GLN A 122 2.94 -3.12 4.18
C GLN A 122 2.90 -1.89 5.11
N LEU A 123 3.06 -2.12 6.43
CA LEU A 123 3.14 -1.01 7.37
C LEU A 123 4.45 -0.24 7.21
N GLY A 124 5.56 -0.92 7.00
CA GLY A 124 6.86 -0.32 6.69
C GLY A 124 6.81 0.55 5.44
N ALA A 125 6.19 0.05 4.36
CA ALA A 125 5.98 0.82 3.14
C ALA A 125 5.11 2.07 3.39
N ALA A 126 4.04 1.96 4.19
CA ALA A 126 3.21 3.11 4.54
C ALA A 126 3.96 4.17 5.36
N VAL A 127 4.78 3.74 6.32
CA VAL A 127 5.60 4.62 7.17
C VAL A 127 6.66 5.34 6.34
N THR A 128 7.50 4.58 5.64
CA THR A 128 8.60 5.14 4.85
C THR A 128 8.12 5.96 3.66
N GLY A 129 7.04 5.53 3.02
CA GLY A 129 6.40 6.27 1.93
C GLY A 129 5.84 7.62 2.40
N THR A 130 5.21 7.68 3.58
CA THR A 130 4.71 8.94 4.12
C THR A 130 5.87 9.91 4.41
N VAL A 131 6.94 9.45 5.06
CA VAL A 131 8.13 10.26 5.33
C VAL A 131 8.77 10.76 4.03
N ALA A 132 8.97 9.85 3.07
CA ALA A 132 9.54 10.19 1.77
C ALA A 132 8.69 11.21 1.01
N CYS A 133 7.36 11.02 0.94
CA CYS A 133 6.46 11.95 0.27
C CYS A 133 6.55 13.37 0.86
N MET A 134 6.66 13.50 2.18
CA MET A 134 6.80 14.82 2.81
C MET A 134 8.16 15.45 2.48
N TRP A 135 9.27 14.70 2.51
CA TRP A 135 10.57 15.21 2.09
C TRP A 135 10.59 15.60 0.61
N PHE A 136 9.96 14.85 -0.29
CA PHE A 136 9.83 15.20 -1.69
C PHE A 136 9.00 16.47 -1.88
N ALA A 137 7.95 16.66 -1.11
CA ALA A 137 7.13 17.87 -1.14
C ALA A 137 7.93 19.09 -0.68
N ASP A 138 8.60 19.00 0.47
CA ASP A 138 9.46 20.08 1.00
C ASP A 138 10.56 20.43 0.00
N TRP A 139 11.23 19.44 -0.59
CA TRP A 139 12.24 19.64 -1.62
C TRP A 139 11.68 20.33 -2.86
N SER A 140 10.52 19.90 -3.36
CA SER A 140 9.89 20.50 -4.54
C SER A 140 9.51 21.96 -4.30
N HIS A 141 8.94 22.26 -3.14
CA HIS A 141 8.58 23.61 -2.72
C HIS A 141 9.84 24.50 -2.57
N ALA A 142 10.86 24.00 -1.89
CA ALA A 142 12.12 24.72 -1.72
C ALA A 142 12.78 25.07 -3.05
N ARG A 143 12.77 24.12 -4.02
CA ARG A 143 13.28 24.39 -5.38
C ARG A 143 12.49 25.46 -6.11
N ALA A 144 11.18 25.43 -6.02
CA ALA A 144 10.31 26.43 -6.67
C ALA A 144 10.56 27.84 -6.11
N ASN A 145 10.93 27.94 -4.83
CA ASN A 145 11.20 29.21 -4.15
C ASN A 145 12.69 29.61 -4.12
N GLY A 146 13.58 28.83 -4.75
CA GLY A 146 15.02 29.10 -4.75
C GLY A 146 15.72 28.90 -3.40
N ASP A 147 15.09 28.27 -2.43
CA ASP A 147 15.66 27.98 -1.10
C ASP A 147 16.64 26.79 -1.16
N ARG A 148 17.89 27.11 -1.51
CA ARG A 148 18.97 26.11 -1.60
C ARG A 148 19.20 25.35 -0.30
N ARG A 149 19.12 26.03 0.86
CA ARG A 149 19.36 25.41 2.16
C ARG A 149 18.31 24.33 2.47
N ALA A 150 17.04 24.61 2.21
CA ALA A 150 15.97 23.64 2.37
C ALA A 150 16.07 22.48 1.34
N VAL A 151 16.48 22.76 0.11
CA VAL A 151 16.78 21.74 -0.91
C VAL A 151 17.87 20.80 -0.40
N ASP A 152 19.00 21.32 0.05
CA ASP A 152 20.15 20.53 0.51
C ASP A 152 19.78 19.68 1.75
N LYS A 153 19.01 20.26 2.66
CA LYS A 153 18.50 19.55 3.84
C LYS A 153 17.63 18.34 3.45
N ALA A 154 16.71 18.51 2.52
CA ALA A 154 15.83 17.44 2.08
C ALA A 154 16.61 16.34 1.33
N VAL A 155 17.55 16.74 0.45
CA VAL A 155 18.44 15.81 -0.25
C VAL A 155 19.29 15.01 0.74
N ALA A 156 19.91 15.68 1.72
CA ALA A 156 20.72 15.02 2.74
C ALA A 156 19.91 14.03 3.58
N ALA A 157 18.68 14.39 3.98
CA ALA A 157 17.79 13.51 4.71
C ALA A 157 17.47 12.25 3.88
N MET A 158 17.05 12.42 2.63
CA MET A 158 16.68 11.29 1.77
C MET A 158 17.89 10.45 1.33
N ALA A 159 19.10 11.01 1.24
CA ALA A 159 20.32 10.26 0.99
C ALA A 159 20.63 9.22 2.08
N THR A 160 20.03 9.34 3.26
CA THR A 160 20.15 8.33 4.32
C THR A 160 19.26 7.10 4.11
N ALA A 161 18.32 7.12 3.18
CA ALA A 161 17.34 6.05 2.97
C ALA A 161 17.94 4.63 2.88
N PRO A 162 19.07 4.39 2.23
CA PRO A 162 19.71 3.07 2.23
C PRO A 162 20.11 2.55 3.62
N ARG A 163 20.17 3.41 4.63
CA ARG A 163 20.51 3.07 6.01
C ARG A 163 19.31 3.00 6.94
N TRP A 164 18.08 3.29 6.46
CA TRP A 164 16.90 3.20 7.30
C TRP A 164 16.66 1.74 7.72
N PRO A 165 16.60 1.45 9.03
CA PRO A 165 16.54 0.05 9.50
C PRO A 165 15.35 -0.72 8.92
N ILE A 166 14.19 -0.08 8.82
CA ILE A 166 13.00 -0.72 8.27
C ILE A 166 13.12 -1.03 6.77
N LEU A 167 13.78 -0.19 5.96
CA LEU A 167 14.01 -0.49 4.55
C LEU A 167 14.94 -1.69 4.39
N ARG A 168 16.01 -1.78 5.17
CA ARG A 168 16.91 -2.92 5.17
C ARG A 168 16.20 -4.22 5.55
N GLU A 169 15.32 -4.17 6.56
CA GLU A 169 14.49 -5.32 6.96
C GLU A 169 13.58 -5.79 5.81
N MET A 170 13.14 -4.87 4.96
CA MET A 170 12.20 -5.13 3.87
C MET A 170 12.88 -5.62 2.58
N GLU A 171 14.20 -5.47 2.41
CA GLU A 171 14.93 -5.76 1.16
C GLU A 171 14.70 -7.18 0.63
N SER A 172 14.64 -8.18 1.50
CA SER A 172 14.40 -9.58 1.11
C SER A 172 12.92 -9.94 0.87
N LYS A 173 12.00 -8.97 1.05
CA LYS A 173 10.56 -9.22 1.05
C LYS A 173 9.81 -8.57 -0.11
N GLY A 174 10.50 -7.72 -0.90
CA GLY A 174 9.92 -7.06 -2.06
C GLY A 174 10.66 -5.79 -2.47
N ASP A 175 10.19 -5.16 -3.54
CA ASP A 175 10.90 -4.11 -4.28
C ASP A 175 10.76 -2.70 -3.71
N TRP A 176 9.90 -2.50 -2.71
CA TRP A 176 9.65 -1.17 -2.14
C TRP A 176 10.93 -0.43 -1.70
N PRO A 177 11.90 -1.07 -0.99
CA PRO A 177 13.14 -0.40 -0.63
C PRO A 177 13.93 0.10 -1.83
N ALA A 178 14.10 -0.75 -2.85
CA ALA A 178 14.83 -0.39 -4.07
C ALA A 178 14.17 0.78 -4.81
N ILE A 179 12.85 0.79 -4.92
CA ILE A 179 12.07 1.87 -5.53
C ILE A 179 12.28 3.19 -4.77
N LEU A 180 12.11 3.19 -3.45
CA LEU A 180 12.23 4.40 -2.63
C LEU A 180 13.66 4.94 -2.66
N ILE A 181 14.66 4.09 -2.54
CA ILE A 181 16.09 4.44 -2.60
C ILE A 181 16.43 4.99 -4.00
N GLY A 182 15.87 4.41 -5.06
CA GLY A 182 16.04 4.90 -6.43
C GLY A 182 15.56 6.34 -6.58
N TYR A 183 14.40 6.67 -6.05
CA TYR A 183 13.87 8.05 -6.05
C TYR A 183 14.73 8.99 -5.19
N ALA A 184 15.16 8.56 -4.00
CA ALA A 184 16.04 9.34 -3.14
C ALA A 184 17.35 9.71 -3.84
N ARG A 185 17.98 8.77 -4.54
CA ARG A 185 19.20 9.00 -5.35
C ARG A 185 18.99 9.93 -6.54
N ALA A 186 17.78 9.97 -7.08
CA ALA A 186 17.45 10.85 -8.20
C ALA A 186 17.15 12.31 -7.79
N MET A 187 16.92 12.54 -6.50
CA MET A 187 16.48 13.82 -5.94
C MET A 187 17.40 15.00 -6.29
N PRO A 188 18.75 14.90 -6.18
CA PRO A 188 19.64 16.02 -6.58
C PRO A 188 19.45 16.44 -8.03
N ARG A 189 19.24 15.50 -8.93
CA ARG A 189 19.05 15.76 -10.37
C ARG A 189 17.65 16.24 -10.72
N GLY A 190 16.64 15.96 -9.87
CA GLY A 190 15.23 16.28 -10.11
C GLY A 190 14.57 15.52 -11.27
N ARG A 191 15.25 14.51 -11.81
CA ARG A 191 14.80 13.67 -12.94
C ARG A 191 15.19 12.20 -12.73
N LEU A 192 14.34 11.32 -13.22
CA LEU A 192 14.60 9.87 -13.28
C LEU A 192 14.01 9.33 -14.59
N TYR A 193 14.75 8.51 -15.32
CA TYR A 193 14.35 8.00 -16.65
C TYR A 193 13.90 9.11 -17.62
N GLY A 194 14.61 10.25 -17.65
CA GLY A 194 14.26 11.40 -18.50
C GLY A 194 13.02 12.20 -18.07
N ARG A 195 12.27 11.76 -17.06
CA ARG A 195 11.01 12.38 -16.60
C ARG A 195 11.23 13.20 -15.32
N PRO A 196 10.43 14.27 -15.09
CA PRO A 196 10.45 15.01 -13.84
C PRO A 196 10.18 14.08 -12.66
N LEU A 197 11.04 14.14 -11.63
CA LEU A 197 11.01 13.23 -10.49
C LEU A 197 9.66 13.26 -9.76
N MET A 198 9.09 14.43 -9.49
CA MET A 198 7.83 14.58 -8.79
C MET A 198 6.67 13.87 -9.47
N ARG A 199 6.62 13.86 -10.81
CA ARG A 199 5.58 13.15 -11.56
C ARG A 199 5.61 11.64 -11.28
N LEU A 200 6.81 11.06 -11.16
CA LEU A 200 6.99 9.64 -10.87
C LEU A 200 6.67 9.33 -9.40
N VAL A 201 7.20 10.13 -8.48
CA VAL A 201 6.99 9.99 -7.03
C VAL A 201 5.50 10.04 -6.68
N TRP A 202 4.73 10.96 -7.27
CA TRP A 202 3.29 11.09 -7.02
C TRP A 202 2.52 9.82 -7.38
N GLY A 203 2.80 9.22 -8.51
CA GLY A 203 2.16 7.99 -8.96
C GLY A 203 2.59 6.76 -8.14
N THR A 204 3.91 6.51 -8.10
CA THR A 204 4.44 5.25 -7.55
C THR A 204 4.41 5.18 -6.03
N LEU A 205 4.80 6.26 -5.33
CA LEU A 205 4.73 6.29 -3.86
C LEU A 205 3.33 6.66 -3.36
N GLY A 206 2.40 6.96 -4.25
CA GLY A 206 1.05 7.34 -3.91
C GLY A 206 0.97 8.67 -3.15
N CYS A 207 1.91 9.59 -3.32
CA CYS A 207 1.96 10.86 -2.58
C CYS A 207 0.74 11.75 -2.83
N GLY A 208 0.05 11.61 -3.96
CA GLY A 208 -1.17 12.36 -4.30
C GLY A 208 -2.32 12.22 -3.31
N GLN A 209 -2.32 11.17 -2.49
CA GLN A 209 -3.33 10.99 -1.45
C GLN A 209 -3.01 11.72 -0.13
N LEU A 210 -1.86 12.38 0.01
CA LEU A 210 -1.53 13.18 1.20
C LEU A 210 -2.22 14.55 1.18
N GLY A 211 -3.34 14.69 0.50
CA GLY A 211 -4.14 15.89 0.41
C GLY A 211 -3.33 17.17 0.13
N ALA A 212 -3.81 18.05 -0.71
CA ALA A 212 -3.12 19.30 -1.06
C ALA A 212 -2.71 20.16 0.16
N LYS A 213 -3.44 20.03 1.29
CA LYS A 213 -3.15 20.73 2.57
C LYS A 213 -1.89 20.27 3.31
N ALA A 214 -1.40 19.03 3.08
CA ALA A 214 -0.17 18.56 3.72
C ALA A 214 1.09 18.93 2.92
N LEU A 215 0.91 19.35 1.66
CA LEU A 215 1.97 19.65 0.70
C LEU A 215 2.13 21.15 0.43
N SER A 216 1.25 21.99 0.99
CA SER A 216 1.22 23.45 0.79
C SER A 216 1.69 24.26 2.02
N ARG A 217 2.58 23.67 2.84
CA ARG A 217 3.22 24.39 3.96
C ARG A 217 4.68 24.64 3.66
#